data_aa69b59af47f9aea77b6c58cd840aa10
#
_entry.id   aa69b59af47f9aea77b6c58cd840aa10
#
_cell.length_a   1.000
_cell.length_b   1.000
_cell.length_c   1.000
_cell.angle_alpha   90.00
_cell.angle_beta   90.00
_cell.angle_gamma   90.00
#
_symmetry.space_group_name_H-M   'P 1'
#
loop_
_entity.id
_entity.type
_entity.pdbx_description
1 polymer ?
#
loop_
_entity_poly.entity_id
_entity_poly.type
_entity_poly.pdbx_seq_one_letter_code
_entity_poly.pdbx_strand_id
1 'polypeptide(L)'
;MSFNDLPALPRLIHPDGNRYVERIMRLGRLAQQDTPCVLDQTYGSDYWQRLDVYLPTPPQSSLPVFCFLPGGAWINGCKEWLAFMAPAITRAPAVFVALSYRHAPAAKFPAQLDDTIDGLAWVQRNIVRWGGNTERVYLGGHSAGGHLAALATLRRDALAARDLPSDFIRACLPISAPFDLASDDPMRRQKVAAFLEDPEDVTAASPIAHVKGNGTPFIITYGTEDLPEVVPQATQMIAALKSAGTSVESLVLAGRNHFDTHEDCVLPESPWMRRVSTLLHKTVANDSPRH
;
A
#
# COMPACT_ATOMS: atom_id res chain seq x y z
N MET A 1 4.25 1.19 21.92
CA MET A 1 3.35 2.37 21.85
C MET A 1 2.02 1.87 21.32
N SER A 2 0.98 2.50 21.70
CA SER A 2 -0.37 2.07 21.32
C SER A 2 -1.04 3.20 20.53
N PHE A 3 -2.23 2.95 20.04
CA PHE A 3 -3.11 3.96 19.49
C PHE A 3 -3.26 5.24 20.37
N ASN A 4 -2.83 5.20 21.62
CA ASN A 4 -2.96 6.32 22.57
C ASN A 4 -1.78 7.31 22.48
N ASP A 5 -0.67 6.90 21.90
CA ASP A 5 0.57 7.71 21.79
C ASP A 5 0.78 8.30 20.39
N LEU A 6 -0.26 8.23 19.55
CA LEU A 6 -0.22 8.77 18.20
C LEU A 6 -0.16 10.31 18.24
N PRO A 7 0.80 10.93 17.54
CA PRO A 7 0.77 12.38 17.32
C PRO A 7 -0.56 12.81 16.68
N ALA A 8 -0.99 14.01 16.99
CA ALA A 8 -2.18 14.57 16.36
C ALA A 8 -1.98 14.68 14.85
N LEU A 9 -2.82 14.00 14.09
CA LEU A 9 -2.83 14.06 12.64
C LEU A 9 -3.81 15.14 12.16
N PRO A 10 -3.52 15.83 11.05
CA PRO A 10 -4.46 16.78 10.44
C PRO A 10 -5.79 16.09 10.11
N ARG A 11 -6.90 16.84 10.21
CA ARG A 11 -8.18 16.33 9.72
C ARG A 11 -8.14 16.15 8.20
N LEU A 12 -8.79 15.10 7.70
CA LEU A 12 -8.99 14.92 6.28
C LEU A 12 -9.94 16.01 5.75
N ILE A 13 -9.62 16.54 4.57
CA ILE A 13 -10.39 17.62 3.95
C ILE A 13 -11.78 17.13 3.49
N HIS A 14 -11.85 15.86 3.04
CA HIS A 14 -13.11 15.28 2.58
C HIS A 14 -14.09 15.09 3.75
N PRO A 15 -15.38 15.46 3.61
CA PRO A 15 -16.36 15.38 4.71
C PRO A 15 -16.45 13.99 5.36
N ASP A 16 -16.43 12.92 4.55
CA ASP A 16 -16.53 11.54 5.04
C ASP A 16 -15.20 11.01 5.59
N GLY A 17 -14.08 11.68 5.32
CA GLY A 17 -12.75 11.20 5.68
C GLY A 17 -12.54 11.05 7.18
N ASN A 18 -13.05 11.99 7.97
CA ASN A 18 -12.88 11.91 9.42
C ASN A 18 -13.71 10.77 10.03
N ARG A 19 -14.96 10.56 9.55
CA ARG A 19 -15.80 9.43 9.97
C ARG A 19 -15.16 8.09 9.60
N TYR A 20 -14.57 8.00 8.41
CA TYR A 20 -13.78 6.85 7.98
C TYR A 20 -12.62 6.59 8.94
N VAL A 21 -11.79 7.60 9.25
CA VAL A 21 -10.66 7.45 10.18
C VAL A 21 -11.11 7.00 11.56
N GLU A 22 -12.16 7.61 12.13
CA GLU A 22 -12.72 7.21 13.43
C GLU A 22 -13.14 5.73 13.43
N ARG A 23 -13.75 5.26 12.33
CA ARG A 23 -14.22 3.89 12.21
C ARG A 23 -13.08 2.90 12.07
N ILE A 24 -12.12 3.13 11.16
CA ILE A 24 -10.98 2.23 11.00
C ILE A 24 -10.08 2.18 12.24
N MET A 25 -9.91 3.30 12.94
CA MET A 25 -9.18 3.37 14.21
C MET A 25 -9.87 2.56 15.30
N ARG A 26 -11.19 2.63 15.39
CA ARG A 26 -11.97 1.81 16.34
C ARG A 26 -11.84 0.32 16.02
N LEU A 27 -12.02 -0.06 14.77
CA LEU A 27 -11.86 -1.46 14.31
C LEU A 27 -10.43 -1.95 14.49
N GLY A 28 -9.43 -1.11 14.22
CA GLY A 28 -8.03 -1.41 14.40
C GLY A 28 -7.64 -1.70 15.85
N ARG A 29 -8.19 -0.94 16.82
CA ARG A 29 -7.97 -1.23 18.25
C ARG A 29 -8.48 -2.61 18.65
N LEU A 30 -9.66 -2.99 18.16
CA LEU A 30 -10.22 -4.33 18.39
C LEU A 30 -9.37 -5.41 17.73
N ALA A 31 -9.02 -5.22 16.47
CA ALA A 31 -8.18 -6.14 15.73
C ALA A 31 -6.82 -6.39 16.38
N GLN A 32 -6.20 -5.34 16.93
CA GLN A 32 -4.90 -5.44 17.61
C GLN A 32 -4.99 -6.23 18.93
N GLN A 33 -6.13 -6.23 19.61
CA GLN A 33 -6.34 -7.02 20.82
C GLN A 33 -6.40 -8.53 20.53
N ASP A 34 -6.98 -8.89 19.37
CA ASP A 34 -7.30 -10.27 19.02
C ASP A 34 -6.28 -10.92 18.06
N THR A 35 -5.37 -10.11 17.47
CA THR A 35 -4.38 -10.62 16.51
C THR A 35 -2.97 -10.52 17.09
N PRO A 36 -2.21 -11.61 17.16
CA PRO A 36 -0.82 -11.56 17.59
C PRO A 36 -0.03 -10.56 16.73
N CYS A 37 0.74 -9.69 17.38
CA CYS A 37 1.45 -8.63 16.67
C CYS A 37 2.76 -8.23 17.34
N VAL A 38 3.67 -7.70 16.54
CA VAL A 38 4.91 -7.06 16.96
C VAL A 38 4.84 -5.61 16.48
N LEU A 39 4.72 -4.70 17.42
CA LEU A 39 4.42 -3.30 17.14
C LEU A 39 5.69 -2.45 17.07
N ASP A 40 5.57 -1.29 16.42
CA ASP A 40 6.53 -0.18 16.44
C ASP A 40 7.96 -0.58 16.03
N GLN A 41 8.08 -1.47 15.05
CA GLN A 41 9.37 -1.83 14.50
C GLN A 41 9.91 -0.65 13.68
N THR A 42 11.06 -0.11 14.07
CA THR A 42 11.68 1.04 13.40
C THR A 42 12.49 0.60 12.19
N TYR A 43 12.30 1.28 11.06
CA TYR A 43 13.15 1.10 9.87
C TYR A 43 13.96 2.37 9.52
N GLY A 44 13.77 3.45 10.28
CA GLY A 44 14.52 4.70 10.21
C GLY A 44 14.48 5.46 11.54
N SER A 45 15.01 6.68 11.55
CA SER A 45 15.17 7.51 12.76
C SER A 45 13.96 8.40 13.05
N ASP A 46 13.08 8.63 12.06
CA ASP A 46 11.90 9.48 12.24
C ASP A 46 10.77 8.71 12.94
N TYR A 47 9.88 9.45 13.63
CA TYR A 47 8.71 8.86 14.28
C TYR A 47 7.87 8.03 13.31
N TRP A 48 7.67 8.51 12.07
CA TRP A 48 6.83 7.87 11.07
C TRP A 48 7.52 6.73 10.32
N GLN A 49 8.82 6.52 10.52
CA GLN A 49 9.57 5.41 9.93
C GLN A 49 9.42 4.13 10.77
N ARG A 50 8.17 3.69 10.93
CA ARG A 50 7.78 2.51 11.72
C ARG A 50 6.79 1.64 10.99
N LEU A 51 6.76 0.38 11.39
CA LEU A 51 5.80 -0.60 10.90
C LEU A 51 5.35 -1.52 12.04
N ASP A 52 4.17 -2.13 11.85
CA ASP A 52 3.65 -3.19 12.71
C ASP A 52 3.57 -4.49 11.92
N VAL A 53 3.88 -5.60 12.59
CA VAL A 53 3.82 -6.95 12.02
C VAL A 53 2.70 -7.72 12.72
N TYR A 54 1.70 -8.20 11.99
CA TYR A 54 0.60 -9.01 12.48
C TYR A 54 0.77 -10.45 11.98
N LEU A 55 0.50 -11.41 12.86
CA LEU A 55 0.88 -12.80 12.69
C LEU A 55 -0.35 -13.72 12.70
N PRO A 56 -0.37 -14.77 11.86
CA PRO A 56 -1.43 -15.78 11.93
C PRO A 56 -1.33 -16.65 13.18
N THR A 57 -2.46 -17.22 13.54
CA THR A 57 -2.57 -18.21 14.63
C THR A 57 -3.16 -19.51 14.07
N PRO A 58 -2.52 -20.68 14.30
CA PRO A 58 -1.22 -20.87 14.99
C PRO A 58 -0.03 -20.33 14.17
N PRO A 59 1.13 -20.10 14.81
CA PRO A 59 2.34 -19.69 14.11
C PRO A 59 2.75 -20.70 13.02
N GLN A 60 3.17 -20.17 11.88
CA GLN A 60 3.60 -20.96 10.71
C GLN A 60 4.88 -20.37 10.15
N SER A 61 5.58 -21.12 9.29
CA SER A 61 6.77 -20.67 8.59
C SER A 61 6.57 -20.60 7.08
N SER A 62 7.44 -19.86 6.42
CA SER A 62 7.41 -19.66 4.96
C SER A 62 6.10 -19.06 4.42
N LEU A 63 5.49 -18.21 5.24
CA LEU A 63 4.25 -17.52 4.91
C LEU A 63 4.47 -16.39 3.91
N PRO A 64 3.51 -16.12 3.02
CA PRO A 64 3.52 -14.89 2.24
C PRO A 64 3.49 -13.68 3.17
N VAL A 65 4.09 -12.58 2.71
CA VAL A 65 4.13 -11.30 3.43
C VAL A 65 3.31 -10.29 2.64
N PHE A 66 2.31 -9.71 3.26
CA PHE A 66 1.51 -8.67 2.65
C PHE A 66 1.79 -7.33 3.34
N CYS A 67 2.50 -6.45 2.64
CA CYS A 67 2.81 -5.10 3.08
C CYS A 67 1.74 -4.14 2.59
N PHE A 68 1.31 -3.18 3.43
CA PHE A 68 0.29 -2.22 3.04
C PHE A 68 0.60 -0.81 3.56
N LEU A 69 0.28 0.20 2.75
CA LEU A 69 0.54 1.61 2.99
C LEU A 69 -0.78 2.39 3.18
N PRO A 70 -0.86 3.30 4.17
CA PRO A 70 -2.06 4.08 4.42
C PRO A 70 -2.27 5.19 3.39
N GLY A 71 -3.53 5.54 3.16
CA GLY A 71 -3.92 6.78 2.51
C GLY A 71 -3.70 8.00 3.39
N GLY A 72 -4.10 9.18 2.87
CA GLY A 72 -4.00 10.43 3.62
C GLY A 72 -3.35 11.57 2.83
N ALA A 73 -3.40 11.52 1.51
CA ALA A 73 -2.87 12.56 0.60
C ALA A 73 -1.41 12.93 0.87
N TRP A 74 -0.59 11.97 1.29
CA TRP A 74 0.84 12.11 1.65
C TRP A 74 1.14 13.03 2.84
N ILE A 75 0.13 13.68 3.41
CA ILE A 75 0.23 14.59 4.56
C ILE A 75 -0.32 13.98 5.84
N ASN A 76 -0.81 12.75 5.75
CA ASN A 76 -1.54 12.06 6.81
C ASN A 76 -1.45 10.54 6.62
N GLY A 77 -1.99 9.79 7.59
CA GLY A 77 -2.04 8.33 7.53
C GLY A 77 -0.93 7.68 8.35
N CYS A 78 -1.23 6.53 8.92
CA CYS A 78 -0.29 5.78 9.74
C CYS A 78 -0.63 4.29 9.75
N LYS A 79 0.31 3.47 10.23
CA LYS A 79 0.15 2.01 10.35
C LYS A 79 -1.07 1.60 11.18
N GLU A 80 -1.46 2.41 12.15
CA GLU A 80 -2.64 2.18 12.99
C GLU A 80 -3.95 2.23 12.18
N TRP A 81 -3.98 3.00 11.08
CA TRP A 81 -5.14 3.04 10.16
C TRP A 81 -5.33 1.73 9.39
N LEU A 82 -4.34 0.85 9.42
CA LEU A 82 -4.31 -0.41 8.69
C LEU A 82 -4.60 -1.62 9.60
N ALA A 83 -4.52 -1.45 10.91
CA ALA A 83 -4.64 -2.54 11.88
C ALA A 83 -5.95 -3.35 11.72
N PHE A 84 -7.04 -2.72 11.30
CA PHE A 84 -8.33 -3.38 11.06
C PHE A 84 -8.27 -4.46 9.97
N MET A 85 -7.28 -4.39 9.07
CA MET A 85 -7.08 -5.39 8.01
C MET A 85 -6.45 -6.68 8.53
N ALA A 86 -5.73 -6.60 9.65
CA ALA A 86 -4.92 -7.70 10.16
C ALA A 86 -5.68 -9.02 10.35
N PRO A 87 -6.90 -9.06 10.95
CA PRO A 87 -7.61 -10.33 11.13
C PRO A 87 -7.98 -11.02 9.82
N ALA A 88 -8.28 -10.26 8.76
CA ALA A 88 -8.65 -10.84 7.47
C ALA A 88 -7.41 -11.41 6.75
N ILE A 89 -6.32 -10.65 6.74
CA ILE A 89 -5.08 -11.05 6.06
C ILE A 89 -4.40 -12.23 6.78
N THR A 90 -4.36 -12.21 8.11
CA THR A 90 -3.73 -13.31 8.87
C THR A 90 -4.54 -14.61 8.80
N ARG A 91 -5.86 -14.55 8.64
CA ARG A 91 -6.68 -15.73 8.33
C ARG A 91 -6.42 -16.31 6.94
N ALA A 92 -5.99 -15.51 5.98
CA ALA A 92 -5.56 -15.95 4.64
C ALA A 92 -4.10 -16.45 4.61
N PRO A 93 -3.65 -17.17 5.57
CA PRO A 93 -2.41 -17.31 6.31
C PRO A 93 -1.23 -16.53 5.69
N ALA A 94 -1.17 -15.25 6.00
CA ALA A 94 -0.05 -14.37 5.64
C ALA A 94 0.43 -13.56 6.84
N VAL A 95 1.71 -13.19 6.83
CA VAL A 95 2.21 -12.13 7.70
C VAL A 95 1.75 -10.80 7.11
N PHE A 96 1.03 -10.00 7.90
CA PHE A 96 0.60 -8.67 7.48
C PHE A 96 1.53 -7.60 8.07
N VAL A 97 2.05 -6.72 7.21
CA VAL A 97 2.94 -5.63 7.59
C VAL A 97 2.27 -4.30 7.25
N ALA A 98 1.92 -3.55 8.29
CA ALA A 98 1.35 -2.22 8.19
C ALA A 98 2.48 -1.18 8.30
N LEU A 99 2.73 -0.40 7.23
CA LEU A 99 3.79 0.60 7.19
C LEU A 99 3.23 2.01 7.40
N SER A 100 3.96 2.85 8.16
CA SER A 100 3.84 4.31 8.08
C SER A 100 4.91 4.86 7.15
N TYR A 101 4.86 6.14 6.84
CA TYR A 101 5.87 6.90 6.11
C TYR A 101 5.83 8.37 6.57
N ARG A 102 6.90 9.13 6.37
CA ARG A 102 6.97 10.56 6.71
C ARG A 102 6.00 11.38 5.88
N HIS A 103 5.46 12.42 6.48
CA HIS A 103 4.41 13.25 5.88
C HIS A 103 4.93 14.57 5.34
N ALA A 104 4.38 15.00 4.21
CA ALA A 104 4.50 16.38 3.75
C ALA A 104 3.69 17.32 4.70
N PRO A 105 4.08 18.58 4.84
CA PRO A 105 5.21 19.24 4.19
C PRO A 105 6.55 19.08 4.92
N ALA A 106 6.58 18.42 6.07
CA ALA A 106 7.81 18.25 6.87
C ALA A 106 8.87 17.38 6.14
N ALA A 107 8.38 16.37 5.39
CA ALA A 107 9.18 15.59 4.47
C ALA A 107 8.42 15.50 3.15
N LYS A 108 9.00 15.95 2.05
CA LYS A 108 8.39 15.96 0.72
C LYS A 108 8.97 14.86 -0.16
N PHE A 109 8.33 14.58 -1.31
CA PHE A 109 8.86 13.65 -2.30
C PHE A 109 10.32 14.03 -2.68
N PRO A 110 11.25 13.04 -2.69
CA PRO A 110 11.01 11.59 -2.73
C PRO A 110 10.95 10.89 -1.35
N ALA A 111 10.91 11.61 -0.21
CA ALA A 111 11.01 11.01 1.12
C ALA A 111 9.98 9.88 1.38
N GLN A 112 8.75 9.99 0.88
CA GLN A 112 7.71 8.95 1.07
C GLN A 112 8.00 7.69 0.26
N LEU A 113 8.58 7.84 -0.93
CA LEU A 113 9.05 6.71 -1.74
C LEU A 113 10.24 6.02 -1.07
N ASP A 114 11.20 6.81 -0.59
CA ASP A 114 12.36 6.30 0.15
C ASP A 114 11.91 5.51 1.38
N ASP A 115 11.01 6.06 2.18
CA ASP A 115 10.45 5.39 3.37
C ASP A 115 9.74 4.08 3.01
N THR A 116 8.99 4.06 1.91
CA THR A 116 8.33 2.84 1.43
C THR A 116 9.36 1.75 1.13
N ILE A 117 10.44 2.10 0.41
CA ILE A 117 11.48 1.15 0.01
C ILE A 117 12.35 0.76 1.21
N ASP A 118 12.67 1.69 2.11
CA ASP A 118 13.40 1.39 3.34
C ASP A 118 12.62 0.44 4.27
N GLY A 119 11.29 0.62 4.34
CA GLY A 119 10.39 -0.32 5.01
C GLY A 119 10.40 -1.72 4.38
N LEU A 120 10.39 -1.81 3.05
CA LEU A 120 10.53 -3.08 2.31
C LEU A 120 11.92 -3.72 2.54
N ALA A 121 12.98 -2.93 2.57
CA ALA A 121 14.33 -3.42 2.89
C ALA A 121 14.42 -3.92 4.34
N TRP A 122 13.69 -3.31 5.28
CA TRP A 122 13.54 -3.84 6.63
C TRP A 122 12.82 -5.20 6.61
N VAL A 123 11.73 -5.34 5.83
CA VAL A 123 11.02 -6.62 5.65
C VAL A 123 11.97 -7.69 5.13
N GLN A 124 12.75 -7.41 4.08
CA GLN A 124 13.76 -8.32 3.53
C GLN A 124 14.71 -8.85 4.61
N ARG A 125 15.20 -7.96 5.48
CA ARG A 125 16.19 -8.33 6.50
C ARG A 125 15.62 -9.03 7.73
N ASN A 126 14.33 -8.85 8.04
CA ASN A 126 13.83 -9.17 9.37
C ASN A 126 12.65 -10.15 9.40
N ILE A 127 11.81 -10.20 8.37
CA ILE A 127 10.48 -10.83 8.44
C ILE A 127 10.53 -12.35 8.67
N VAL A 128 11.63 -12.99 8.31
CA VAL A 128 11.86 -14.43 8.52
C VAL A 128 11.77 -14.81 10.01
N ARG A 129 12.12 -13.90 10.93
CA ARG A 129 12.01 -14.10 12.39
C ARG A 129 10.58 -14.39 12.84
N TRP A 130 9.60 -13.97 12.06
CA TRP A 130 8.17 -14.13 12.34
C TRP A 130 7.48 -15.02 11.30
N GLY A 131 8.25 -15.89 10.63
CA GLY A 131 7.72 -16.88 9.71
C GLY A 131 7.40 -16.37 8.31
N GLY A 132 7.71 -15.11 7.97
CA GLY A 132 7.52 -14.58 6.63
C GLY A 132 8.56 -15.09 5.64
N ASN A 133 8.17 -15.22 4.37
CA ASN A 133 9.02 -15.62 3.26
C ASN A 133 9.32 -14.39 2.38
N THR A 134 10.58 -14.00 2.30
CA THR A 134 11.04 -12.83 1.52
C THR A 134 10.94 -13.02 0.01
N GLU A 135 10.71 -14.24 -0.47
CA GLU A 135 10.43 -14.53 -1.88
C GLU A 135 8.94 -14.41 -2.23
N ARG A 136 8.08 -14.10 -1.25
CA ARG A 136 6.63 -14.04 -1.39
C ARG A 136 6.08 -12.74 -0.80
N VAL A 137 6.67 -11.60 -1.18
CA VAL A 137 6.27 -10.28 -0.70
C VAL A 137 5.29 -9.65 -1.68
N TYR A 138 4.17 -9.18 -1.17
CA TYR A 138 3.12 -8.46 -1.89
C TYR A 138 2.99 -7.06 -1.31
N LEU A 139 2.73 -6.08 -2.16
CA LEU A 139 2.63 -4.68 -1.75
C LEU A 139 1.30 -4.09 -2.17
N GLY A 140 0.59 -3.50 -1.22
CA GLY A 140 -0.65 -2.79 -1.47
C GLY A 140 -0.68 -1.43 -0.77
N GLY A 141 -1.74 -0.71 -1.01
CA GLY A 141 -1.98 0.56 -0.33
C GLY A 141 -3.28 1.19 -0.80
N HIS A 142 -3.81 2.09 0.01
CA HIS A 142 -5.01 2.84 -0.30
C HIS A 142 -4.68 4.29 -0.66
N SER A 143 -5.33 4.86 -1.69
CA SER A 143 -5.19 6.28 -2.06
C SER A 143 -3.71 6.67 -2.24
N ALA A 144 -3.18 7.64 -1.49
CA ALA A 144 -1.77 8.02 -1.48
C ALA A 144 -0.83 6.82 -1.19
N GLY A 145 -1.24 5.88 -0.32
CA GLY A 145 -0.49 4.65 -0.08
C GLY A 145 -0.49 3.71 -1.29
N GLY A 146 -1.61 3.64 -2.03
CA GLY A 146 -1.69 2.90 -3.29
C GLY A 146 -0.81 3.49 -4.38
N HIS A 147 -0.72 4.83 -4.44
CA HIS A 147 0.24 5.55 -5.28
C HIS A 147 1.69 5.16 -4.95
N LEU A 148 2.08 5.23 -3.66
CA LEU A 148 3.42 4.88 -3.21
C LEU A 148 3.75 3.40 -3.47
N ALA A 149 2.78 2.50 -3.27
CA ALA A 149 2.94 1.08 -3.58
C ALA A 149 3.20 0.86 -5.07
N ALA A 150 2.43 1.52 -5.94
CA ALA A 150 2.61 1.44 -7.38
C ALA A 150 3.97 2.03 -7.81
N LEU A 151 4.32 3.21 -7.28
CA LEU A 151 5.57 3.88 -7.61
C LEU A 151 6.78 3.03 -7.14
N ALA A 152 6.80 2.54 -5.90
CA ALA A 152 7.86 1.68 -5.40
C ALA A 152 8.03 0.39 -6.23
N THR A 153 6.91 -0.21 -6.67
CA THR A 153 6.95 -1.39 -7.55
C THR A 153 7.59 -1.10 -8.90
N LEU A 154 7.36 0.07 -9.47
CA LEU A 154 7.82 0.46 -10.80
C LEU A 154 9.22 1.07 -10.79
N ARG A 155 9.68 1.65 -9.68
CA ARG A 155 11.01 2.24 -9.50
C ARG A 155 12.05 1.19 -9.12
N ARG A 156 12.37 0.32 -10.09
CA ARG A 156 13.37 -0.74 -9.89
C ARG A 156 14.77 -0.21 -9.57
N ASP A 157 15.10 0.97 -10.05
CA ASP A 157 16.32 1.70 -9.69
C ASP A 157 16.39 1.99 -8.18
N ALA A 158 15.27 2.44 -7.61
CA ALA A 158 15.18 2.72 -6.19
C ALA A 158 15.17 1.45 -5.32
N LEU A 159 14.57 0.34 -5.79
CA LEU A 159 14.67 -0.97 -5.15
C LEU A 159 16.13 -1.45 -5.14
N ALA A 160 16.81 -1.39 -6.30
CA ALA A 160 18.20 -1.81 -6.44
C ALA A 160 19.15 -0.99 -5.54
N ALA A 161 18.88 0.30 -5.34
CA ALA A 161 19.64 1.18 -4.43
C ALA A 161 19.57 0.75 -2.96
N ARG A 162 18.64 -0.14 -2.58
CA ARG A 162 18.50 -0.76 -1.24
C ARG A 162 18.76 -2.27 -1.27
N ASP A 163 19.47 -2.76 -2.27
CA ASP A 163 19.79 -4.19 -2.45
C ASP A 163 18.56 -5.11 -2.53
N LEU A 164 17.40 -4.57 -2.95
CA LEU A 164 16.21 -5.36 -3.19
C LEU A 164 16.19 -5.89 -4.65
N PRO A 165 15.90 -7.19 -4.86
CA PRO A 165 15.71 -7.73 -6.20
C PRO A 165 14.60 -7.00 -6.96
N SER A 166 14.72 -6.89 -8.27
CA SER A 166 13.71 -6.23 -9.12
C SER A 166 12.34 -6.94 -9.10
N ASP A 167 12.29 -8.21 -8.69
CA ASP A 167 11.09 -9.04 -8.52
C ASP A 167 10.73 -9.27 -7.05
N PHE A 168 11.33 -8.52 -6.12
CA PHE A 168 11.03 -8.59 -4.69
C PHE A 168 9.53 -8.47 -4.39
N ILE A 169 8.85 -7.56 -5.10
CA ILE A 169 7.40 -7.41 -5.02
C ILE A 169 6.74 -8.33 -6.04
N ARG A 170 6.07 -9.39 -5.56
CA ARG A 170 5.47 -10.43 -6.41
C ARG A 170 4.14 -10.02 -7.05
N ALA A 171 3.44 -9.07 -6.47
CA ALA A 171 2.32 -8.35 -7.08
C ALA A 171 2.05 -7.04 -6.33
N CYS A 172 1.55 -6.03 -7.06
CA CYS A 172 1.14 -4.73 -6.53
C CYS A 172 -0.40 -4.61 -6.51
N LEU A 173 -0.96 -4.21 -5.38
CA LEU A 173 -2.40 -4.18 -5.13
C LEU A 173 -2.87 -2.78 -4.68
N PRO A 174 -2.82 -1.75 -5.53
CA PRO A 174 -3.29 -0.42 -5.19
C PRO A 174 -4.82 -0.37 -5.17
N ILE A 175 -5.37 0.31 -4.15
CA ILE A 175 -6.80 0.58 -3.99
C ILE A 175 -7.04 2.08 -4.12
N SER A 176 -7.92 2.51 -5.03
CA SER A 176 -8.34 3.92 -5.19
C SER A 176 -7.17 4.90 -5.31
N ALA A 177 -6.14 4.50 -6.04
CA ALA A 177 -4.88 5.21 -6.11
C ALA A 177 -4.82 6.22 -7.27
N PRO A 178 -4.18 7.38 -7.10
CA PRO A 178 -3.75 8.20 -8.21
C PRO A 178 -2.49 7.59 -8.87
N PHE A 179 -2.39 7.68 -10.20
CA PHE A 179 -1.27 7.13 -10.96
C PHE A 179 -0.56 8.17 -11.82
N ASP A 180 -1.21 9.31 -12.07
CA ASP A 180 -0.65 10.47 -12.76
C ASP A 180 -0.88 11.70 -11.89
N LEU A 181 0.17 12.37 -11.48
CA LEU A 181 0.09 13.56 -10.64
C LEU A 181 -0.02 14.86 -11.46
N ALA A 182 0.19 14.81 -12.78
CA ALA A 182 -0.09 15.94 -13.64
C ALA A 182 -1.59 16.26 -13.65
N SER A 183 -1.93 17.53 -13.58
CA SER A 183 -3.32 17.97 -13.55
C SER A 183 -3.47 19.43 -13.96
N ASP A 184 -4.53 19.73 -14.69
CA ASP A 184 -4.96 21.10 -14.99
C ASP A 184 -5.88 21.69 -13.90
N ASP A 185 -6.42 20.85 -13.02
CA ASP A 185 -7.23 21.27 -11.87
C ASP A 185 -6.37 22.02 -10.84
N PRO A 186 -6.67 23.28 -10.51
CA PRO A 186 -5.90 24.08 -9.56
C PRO A 186 -5.86 23.48 -8.15
N MET A 187 -6.96 22.91 -7.66
CA MET A 187 -6.99 22.30 -6.32
C MET A 187 -6.10 21.06 -6.26
N ARG A 188 -6.11 20.25 -7.30
CA ARG A 188 -5.26 19.07 -7.39
C ARG A 188 -3.79 19.45 -7.51
N ARG A 189 -3.45 20.45 -8.35
CA ARG A 189 -2.09 21.00 -8.42
C ARG A 189 -1.60 21.47 -7.05
N GLN A 190 -2.44 22.15 -6.27
CA GLN A 190 -2.08 22.59 -4.92
C GLN A 190 -1.77 21.43 -3.99
N LYS A 191 -2.56 20.35 -4.01
CA LYS A 191 -2.30 19.15 -3.23
C LYS A 191 -0.97 18.48 -3.63
N VAL A 192 -0.73 18.36 -4.92
CA VAL A 192 0.50 17.79 -5.48
C VAL A 192 1.71 18.67 -5.13
N ALA A 193 1.60 19.98 -5.23
CA ALA A 193 2.65 20.92 -4.85
C ALA A 193 3.01 20.86 -3.36
N ALA A 194 2.06 20.53 -2.49
CA ALA A 194 2.34 20.31 -1.07
C ALA A 194 3.17 19.03 -0.84
N PHE A 195 3.03 18.05 -1.71
CA PHE A 195 3.75 16.77 -1.66
C PHE A 195 5.13 16.83 -2.31
N LEU A 196 5.30 17.55 -3.42
CA LEU A 196 6.56 17.64 -4.17
C LEU A 196 7.52 18.66 -3.55
N GLU A 197 8.81 18.35 -3.52
CA GLU A 197 9.86 19.32 -3.20
C GLU A 197 10.05 20.26 -4.39
N ASP A 198 10.21 19.70 -5.60
CA ASP A 198 10.28 20.44 -6.85
C ASP A 198 9.02 20.15 -7.70
N PRO A 199 8.29 21.17 -8.18
CA PRO A 199 7.18 20.97 -9.09
C PRO A 199 7.53 20.20 -10.38
N GLU A 200 8.78 20.26 -10.83
CA GLU A 200 9.27 19.50 -12.00
C GLU A 200 9.31 17.98 -11.75
N ASP A 201 9.29 17.54 -10.50
CA ASP A 201 9.28 16.13 -10.12
C ASP A 201 7.93 15.43 -10.38
N VAL A 202 6.93 16.12 -10.90
CA VAL A 202 5.59 15.56 -11.15
C VAL A 202 5.64 14.26 -11.96
N THR A 203 6.49 14.19 -12.98
CA THR A 203 6.67 12.99 -13.80
C THR A 203 7.41 11.89 -13.03
N ALA A 204 8.45 12.24 -12.29
CA ALA A 204 9.21 11.31 -11.47
C ALA A 204 8.36 10.69 -10.35
N ALA A 205 7.41 11.46 -9.84
CA ALA A 205 6.45 11.03 -8.82
C ALA A 205 5.20 10.34 -9.39
N SER A 206 4.99 10.26 -10.70
CA SER A 206 3.81 9.66 -11.34
C SER A 206 4.06 8.19 -11.71
N PRO A 207 3.42 7.20 -11.08
CA PRO A 207 3.60 5.79 -11.40
C PRO A 207 3.44 5.46 -12.89
N ILE A 208 2.51 6.09 -13.58
CA ILE A 208 2.23 5.82 -15.01
C ILE A 208 3.44 6.10 -15.91
N ALA A 209 4.35 6.99 -15.52
CA ALA A 209 5.56 7.31 -16.27
C ALA A 209 6.61 6.17 -16.23
N HIS A 210 6.48 5.21 -15.31
CA HIS A 210 7.49 4.18 -15.03
C HIS A 210 7.06 2.75 -15.42
N VAL A 211 5.98 2.57 -16.17
CA VAL A 211 5.43 1.23 -16.50
C VAL A 211 6.32 0.41 -17.43
N LYS A 212 7.22 1.06 -18.20
CA LYS A 212 8.06 0.39 -19.17
C LYS A 212 9.01 -0.61 -18.55
N GLY A 213 8.97 -1.84 -19.05
CA GLY A 213 9.85 -2.93 -18.61
C GLY A 213 9.46 -3.52 -17.24
N ASN A 214 8.30 -3.17 -16.69
CA ASN A 214 7.80 -3.80 -15.47
C ASN A 214 7.35 -5.24 -15.76
N GLY A 215 7.76 -6.19 -14.89
CA GLY A 215 7.32 -7.58 -14.91
C GLY A 215 6.39 -7.94 -13.75
N THR A 216 6.26 -7.06 -12.75
CA THR A 216 5.43 -7.31 -11.57
C THR A 216 3.94 -7.15 -11.92
N PRO A 217 3.09 -8.16 -11.65
CA PRO A 217 1.66 -8.08 -11.88
C PRO A 217 0.97 -7.02 -11.02
N PHE A 218 -0.09 -6.40 -11.55
CA PHE A 218 -0.93 -5.44 -10.83
C PHE A 218 -2.36 -5.94 -10.68
N ILE A 219 -2.96 -5.67 -9.51
CA ILE A 219 -4.39 -5.82 -9.24
C ILE A 219 -4.92 -4.46 -8.81
N ILE A 220 -5.45 -3.71 -9.76
CA ILE A 220 -5.92 -2.32 -9.54
C ILE A 220 -7.39 -2.36 -9.12
N THR A 221 -7.68 -1.82 -7.94
CA THR A 221 -9.03 -1.81 -7.35
C THR A 221 -9.52 -0.37 -7.20
N TYR A 222 -10.78 -0.13 -7.56
CA TYR A 222 -11.45 1.16 -7.37
C TYR A 222 -12.97 1.02 -7.29
N GLY A 223 -13.63 2.03 -6.76
CA GLY A 223 -15.09 2.07 -6.64
C GLY A 223 -15.76 2.75 -7.83
N THR A 224 -17.03 2.43 -8.10
CA THR A 224 -17.80 3.16 -9.14
C THR A 224 -18.20 4.57 -8.69
N GLU A 225 -18.19 4.83 -7.37
CA GLU A 225 -18.49 6.13 -6.76
C GLU A 225 -17.23 6.77 -6.11
N ASP A 226 -16.05 6.39 -6.62
CA ASP A 226 -14.76 6.92 -6.16
C ASP A 226 -14.59 8.41 -6.51
N LEU A 227 -13.51 9.02 -6.03
CA LEU A 227 -13.19 10.41 -6.39
C LEU A 227 -13.12 10.56 -7.91
N PRO A 228 -13.56 11.70 -8.47
CA PRO A 228 -13.71 11.89 -9.92
C PRO A 228 -12.47 11.56 -10.75
N GLU A 229 -11.28 11.76 -10.18
CA GLU A 229 -10.01 11.50 -10.85
C GLU A 229 -9.56 10.03 -10.79
N VAL A 230 -10.05 9.23 -9.83
CA VAL A 230 -9.54 7.87 -9.59
C VAL A 230 -9.91 6.92 -10.73
N VAL A 231 -11.16 6.90 -11.16
CA VAL A 231 -11.63 5.99 -12.20
C VAL A 231 -10.93 6.23 -13.55
N PRO A 232 -10.83 7.50 -14.07
CA PRO A 232 -10.07 7.78 -15.27
C PRO A 232 -8.60 7.36 -15.16
N GLN A 233 -7.93 7.66 -14.05
CA GLN A 233 -6.52 7.32 -13.86
C GLN A 233 -6.28 5.82 -13.73
N ALA A 234 -7.16 5.09 -13.03
CA ALA A 234 -7.10 3.64 -12.99
C ALA A 234 -7.22 3.04 -14.40
N THR A 235 -8.13 3.54 -15.21
CA THR A 235 -8.32 3.12 -16.61
C THR A 235 -7.07 3.38 -17.46
N GLN A 236 -6.49 4.57 -17.34
CA GLN A 236 -5.25 4.95 -18.05
C GLN A 236 -4.07 4.08 -17.62
N MET A 237 -3.91 3.85 -16.31
CA MET A 237 -2.84 3.01 -15.78
C MET A 237 -2.96 1.55 -16.23
N ILE A 238 -4.18 1.00 -16.24
CA ILE A 238 -4.45 -0.34 -16.76
C ILE A 238 -4.06 -0.44 -18.23
N ALA A 239 -4.43 0.55 -19.05
CA ALA A 239 -4.06 0.59 -20.46
C ALA A 239 -2.54 0.68 -20.66
N ALA A 240 -1.87 1.53 -19.89
CA ALA A 240 -0.42 1.70 -19.96
C ALA A 240 0.33 0.41 -19.56
N LEU A 241 -0.08 -0.26 -18.47
CA LEU A 241 0.50 -1.54 -18.04
C LEU A 241 0.31 -2.64 -19.10
N LYS A 242 -0.91 -2.75 -19.66
CA LYS A 242 -1.18 -3.72 -20.75
C LYS A 242 -0.29 -3.45 -21.97
N SER A 243 -0.17 -2.19 -22.38
CA SER A 243 0.67 -1.79 -23.50
C SER A 243 2.15 -2.07 -23.25
N ALA A 244 2.59 -2.03 -22.00
CA ALA A 244 3.94 -2.41 -21.58
C ALA A 244 4.14 -3.92 -21.42
N GLY A 245 3.13 -4.76 -21.69
CA GLY A 245 3.18 -6.22 -21.54
C GLY A 245 3.06 -6.71 -20.10
N THR A 246 2.67 -5.86 -19.16
CA THR A 246 2.49 -6.23 -17.76
C THR A 246 1.13 -6.91 -17.57
N SER A 247 1.11 -8.00 -16.79
CA SER A 247 -0.14 -8.62 -16.32
C SER A 247 -0.88 -7.66 -15.38
N VAL A 248 -2.12 -7.31 -15.73
CA VAL A 248 -2.94 -6.43 -14.90
C VAL A 248 -4.39 -6.92 -14.86
N GLU A 249 -4.93 -6.99 -13.66
CA GLU A 249 -6.32 -7.29 -13.34
C GLU A 249 -6.96 -6.02 -12.73
N SER A 250 -8.23 -5.78 -13.03
CA SER A 250 -9.00 -4.71 -12.40
C SER A 250 -10.16 -5.27 -11.58
N LEU A 251 -10.35 -4.76 -10.37
CA LEU A 251 -11.46 -5.07 -9.51
C LEU A 251 -12.29 -3.80 -9.30
N VAL A 252 -13.47 -3.76 -9.92
CA VAL A 252 -14.39 -2.62 -9.81
C VAL A 252 -15.42 -2.93 -8.73
N LEU A 253 -15.47 -2.10 -7.69
CA LEU A 253 -16.36 -2.26 -6.54
C LEU A 253 -17.61 -1.39 -6.76
N ALA A 254 -18.72 -2.02 -7.13
CA ALA A 254 -19.97 -1.34 -7.43
C ALA A 254 -20.54 -0.63 -6.19
N GLY A 255 -20.94 0.65 -6.34
CA GLY A 255 -21.53 1.47 -5.28
C GLY A 255 -20.57 1.84 -4.14
N ARG A 256 -19.26 1.65 -4.32
CA ARG A 256 -18.27 2.02 -3.30
C ARG A 256 -17.61 3.35 -3.64
N ASN A 257 -17.56 4.23 -2.64
CA ASN A 257 -16.81 5.48 -2.70
C ASN A 257 -15.34 5.28 -2.32
N HIS A 258 -14.58 6.35 -2.29
CA HIS A 258 -13.14 6.34 -2.01
C HIS A 258 -12.76 5.66 -0.69
N PHE A 259 -13.54 5.82 0.34
CA PHE A 259 -13.27 5.28 1.68
C PHE A 259 -13.82 3.87 1.84
N ASP A 260 -15.01 3.60 1.27
CA ASP A 260 -15.62 2.28 1.30
C ASP A 260 -14.76 1.23 0.59
N THR A 261 -14.03 1.62 -0.48
CA THR A 261 -13.12 0.71 -1.18
C THR A 261 -12.05 0.11 -0.27
N HIS A 262 -11.56 0.89 0.70
CA HIS A 262 -10.57 0.41 1.68
C HIS A 262 -11.24 -0.26 2.87
N GLU A 263 -12.29 0.34 3.40
CA GLU A 263 -12.94 -0.16 4.60
C GLU A 263 -13.57 -1.54 4.38
N ASP A 264 -14.26 -1.71 3.25
CA ASP A 264 -14.95 -2.95 2.92
C ASP A 264 -14.06 -3.97 2.19
N CYS A 265 -12.80 -3.63 1.83
CA CYS A 265 -11.95 -4.55 1.08
C CYS A 265 -11.69 -5.86 1.85
N VAL A 266 -11.65 -5.82 3.17
CA VAL A 266 -11.38 -6.99 4.04
C VAL A 266 -12.61 -7.83 4.37
N LEU A 267 -13.80 -7.44 3.93
CA LEU A 267 -15.01 -8.24 4.12
C LEU A 267 -14.89 -9.56 3.33
N PRO A 268 -15.33 -10.70 3.89
CA PRO A 268 -15.16 -12.02 3.25
C PRO A 268 -15.78 -12.09 1.84
N GLU A 269 -16.89 -11.39 1.63
CA GLU A 269 -17.59 -11.29 0.34
C GLU A 269 -16.96 -10.31 -0.65
N SER A 270 -16.02 -9.47 -0.20
CA SER A 270 -15.35 -8.52 -1.07
C SER A 270 -14.58 -9.23 -2.21
N PRO A 271 -14.73 -8.78 -3.46
CA PRO A 271 -13.94 -9.30 -4.58
C PRO A 271 -12.44 -9.17 -4.31
N TRP A 272 -12.02 -8.07 -3.64
CA TRP A 272 -10.64 -7.84 -3.26
C TRP A 272 -10.13 -8.91 -2.29
N MET A 273 -10.85 -9.16 -1.17
CA MET A 273 -10.41 -10.16 -0.19
C MET A 273 -10.35 -11.56 -0.77
N ARG A 274 -11.33 -11.94 -1.58
CA ARG A 274 -11.31 -13.25 -2.29
C ARG A 274 -10.09 -13.36 -3.20
N ARG A 275 -9.77 -12.29 -3.92
CA ARG A 275 -8.61 -12.30 -4.82
C ARG A 275 -7.28 -12.33 -4.09
N VAL A 276 -7.15 -11.53 -3.02
CA VAL A 276 -5.98 -11.54 -2.12
C VAL A 276 -5.79 -12.92 -1.49
N SER A 277 -6.85 -13.52 -0.95
CA SER A 277 -6.81 -14.86 -0.38
C SER A 277 -6.28 -15.89 -1.38
N THR A 278 -6.79 -15.86 -2.61
CA THR A 278 -6.29 -16.73 -3.70
C THR A 278 -4.82 -16.50 -4.00
N LEU A 279 -4.37 -15.25 -4.00
CA LEU A 279 -2.98 -14.88 -4.26
C LEU A 279 -2.05 -15.39 -3.16
N LEU A 280 -2.44 -15.21 -1.90
CA LEU A 280 -1.65 -15.60 -0.73
C LEU A 280 -1.57 -17.13 -0.54
N HIS A 281 -2.60 -17.87 -0.98
CA HIS A 281 -2.60 -19.34 -0.91
C HIS A 281 -1.79 -20.04 -2.02
N LYS A 282 -1.41 -19.35 -3.11
CA LYS A 282 -0.58 -19.96 -4.14
C LYS A 282 0.76 -20.39 -3.54
N THR A 283 1.06 -21.68 -3.58
CA THR A 283 2.36 -22.24 -3.16
C THR A 283 3.42 -21.99 -4.24
N VAL A 284 4.68 -21.87 -3.84
CA VAL A 284 5.86 -21.68 -4.70
C VAL A 284 6.05 -22.81 -5.73
N ALA A 285 5.31 -23.92 -5.61
CA ALA A 285 5.44 -25.10 -6.47
C ALA A 285 5.16 -24.87 -7.97
N ASN A 286 4.67 -23.71 -8.38
CA ASN A 286 4.36 -23.40 -9.78
C ASN A 286 5.28 -22.36 -10.43
N ASP A 287 6.28 -21.85 -9.72
CA ASP A 287 7.28 -20.93 -10.27
C ASP A 287 8.62 -21.66 -10.51
N SER A 288 8.62 -22.69 -11.36
CA SER A 288 9.88 -23.19 -11.92
C SER A 288 10.53 -22.06 -12.73
N PRO A 289 11.85 -21.83 -12.58
CA PRO A 289 12.52 -20.77 -13.30
C PRO A 289 12.37 -21.05 -14.81
N ARG A 290 11.83 -20.09 -15.54
CA ARG A 290 11.93 -20.10 -16.99
C ARG A 290 13.39 -19.76 -17.32
N HIS A 291 14.11 -20.79 -17.78
CA HIS A 291 15.45 -20.68 -18.34
C HIS A 291 15.48 -19.71 -19.53
#